data_6337cfe1a59c4a857c641831477e2c5f
#
_entry.id   6337cfe1a59c4a857c641831477e2c5f
#
_cell.length_a   1.000
_cell.length_b   1.000
_cell.length_c   1.000
_cell.angle_alpha   90.00
_cell.angle_beta   90.00
_cell.angle_gamma   90.00
#
_symmetry.space_group_name_H-M   'P 1'
#
loop_
_entity.id
_entity.type
_entity.pdbx_description
1 polymer ?
#
loop_
_entity_poly.entity_id
_entity_poly.type
_entity_poly.pdbx_seq_one_letter_code
_entity_poly.pdbx_strand_id
1 'polypeptide(L)'
;EAAFGELVARHVALVYSAAFRQTNGDAYLAKDVAQLVFADLARKAPALSEKILLAGWLHRATIFAARQILRTERRRQIREQEAVQTNSLSAESENADWQQIRPLLDDALNRLNQTDRDALLLRFFENQTFAQVGASLGTAEEAARKRVNRALEKLREILARRGVTTTAAALSTVISANVIQAAPAGLAATLTTASIATAGTTFTLLKMMTATKLKLALSTI
;
A
#
# COMPACT_ATOMS: atom_id res chain seq x y z
N GLU A 1 -15.38 -14.30 -5.75
CA GLU A 1 -14.87 -14.38 -4.36
C GLU A 1 -13.48 -15.01 -4.35
N ALA A 2 -13.29 -16.20 -4.94
CA ALA A 2 -11.99 -16.87 -5.00
C ALA A 2 -10.91 -15.99 -5.65
N ALA A 3 -11.18 -15.41 -6.83
CA ALA A 3 -10.23 -14.54 -7.52
C ALA A 3 -9.81 -13.30 -6.70
N PHE A 4 -10.71 -12.72 -5.92
CA PHE A 4 -10.39 -11.62 -5.02
C PHE A 4 -9.50 -12.09 -3.86
N GLY A 5 -9.75 -13.29 -3.32
CA GLY A 5 -8.89 -13.89 -2.30
C GLY A 5 -7.47 -14.13 -2.77
N GLU A 6 -7.28 -14.63 -3.99
CA GLU A 6 -5.95 -14.79 -4.59
C GLU A 6 -5.23 -13.45 -4.79
N LEU A 7 -5.98 -12.42 -5.20
CA LEU A 7 -5.44 -11.07 -5.36
C LEU A 7 -4.98 -10.50 -4.02
N VAL A 8 -5.81 -10.63 -2.96
CA VAL A 8 -5.45 -10.22 -1.59
C VAL A 8 -4.20 -10.96 -1.13
N ALA A 9 -4.16 -12.30 -1.27
CA ALA A 9 -3.01 -13.12 -0.86
C ALA A 9 -1.71 -12.69 -1.56
N ARG A 10 -1.78 -12.35 -2.85
CA ARG A 10 -0.62 -11.89 -3.64
C ARG A 10 -0.07 -10.54 -3.15
N HIS A 11 -0.94 -9.61 -2.80
CA HIS A 11 -0.54 -8.22 -2.55
C HIS A 11 -0.55 -7.82 -1.07
N VAL A 12 -0.98 -8.69 -0.14
CA VAL A 12 -1.09 -8.36 1.29
C VAL A 12 0.26 -7.96 1.89
N ALA A 13 1.35 -8.60 1.49
CA ALA A 13 2.70 -8.29 1.98
C ALA A 13 3.13 -6.88 1.58
N LEU A 14 2.89 -6.46 0.34
CA LEU A 14 3.17 -5.10 -0.14
C LEU A 14 2.38 -4.06 0.67
N VAL A 15 1.06 -4.25 0.79
CA VAL A 15 0.17 -3.31 1.48
C VAL A 15 0.51 -3.23 2.96
N TYR A 16 0.65 -4.38 3.64
CA TYR A 16 0.98 -4.44 5.07
C TYR A 16 2.34 -3.82 5.36
N SER A 17 3.38 -4.13 4.58
CA SER A 17 4.72 -3.57 4.78
C SER A 17 4.75 -2.05 4.62
N ALA A 18 4.07 -1.51 3.61
CA ALA A 18 3.96 -0.07 3.42
C ALA A 18 3.16 0.58 4.57
N ALA A 19 2.05 -0.03 4.98
CA ALA A 19 1.26 0.43 6.12
C ALA A 19 2.09 0.43 7.41
N PHE A 20 2.81 -0.65 7.70
CA PHE A 20 3.64 -0.80 8.89
C PHE A 20 4.75 0.25 8.96
N ARG A 21 5.40 0.57 7.83
CA ARG A 21 6.37 1.68 7.78
C ARG A 21 5.72 3.03 8.04
N GLN A 22 4.55 3.29 7.44
CA GLN A 22 3.83 4.56 7.60
C GLN A 22 3.28 4.77 9.02
N THR A 23 2.95 3.69 9.72
CA THR A 23 2.43 3.71 11.11
C THR A 23 3.53 3.57 12.17
N ASN A 24 4.80 3.78 11.79
CA ASN A 24 5.96 3.67 12.68
C ASN A 24 6.08 2.32 13.40
N GLY A 25 5.66 1.24 12.75
CA GLY A 25 5.73 -0.11 13.31
C GLY A 25 4.51 -0.52 14.13
N ASP A 26 3.45 0.28 14.17
CA ASP A 26 2.20 -0.12 14.83
C ASP A 26 1.45 -1.16 13.98
N ALA A 27 1.47 -2.42 14.47
CA ALA A 27 0.85 -3.55 13.80
C ALA A 27 -0.69 -3.47 13.75
N TYR A 28 -1.33 -2.82 14.73
CA TYR A 28 -2.79 -2.67 14.75
C TYR A 28 -3.21 -1.65 13.70
N LEU A 29 -2.61 -0.48 13.71
CA LEU A 29 -2.88 0.55 12.70
C LEU A 29 -2.53 0.06 11.29
N ALA A 30 -1.46 -0.72 11.13
CA ALA A 30 -1.10 -1.31 9.83
C ALA A 30 -2.17 -2.27 9.30
N LYS A 31 -2.80 -3.08 10.17
CA LYS A 31 -3.93 -3.94 9.81
C LYS A 31 -5.15 -3.12 9.39
N ASP A 32 -5.47 -2.07 10.14
CA ASP A 32 -6.60 -1.17 9.83
C ASP A 32 -6.42 -0.48 8.48
N VAL A 33 -5.20 0.02 8.20
CA VAL A 33 -4.84 0.56 6.89
C VAL A 33 -5.04 -0.49 5.79
N ALA A 34 -4.53 -1.70 5.98
CA ALA A 34 -4.68 -2.77 5.00
C ALA A 34 -6.15 -3.11 4.73
N GLN A 35 -6.98 -3.15 5.78
CA GLN A 35 -8.42 -3.39 5.65
C GLN A 35 -9.10 -2.29 4.82
N LEU A 36 -8.81 -1.02 5.08
CA LEU A 36 -9.37 0.09 4.30
C LEU A 36 -8.95 0.01 2.84
N VAL A 37 -7.68 -0.32 2.55
CA VAL A 37 -7.15 -0.40 1.19
C VAL A 37 -7.82 -1.52 0.39
N PHE A 38 -7.96 -2.71 0.96
CA PHE A 38 -8.61 -3.82 0.26
C PHE A 38 -10.12 -3.65 0.16
N ALA A 39 -10.78 -3.03 1.15
CA ALA A 39 -12.18 -2.63 1.04
C ALA A 39 -12.40 -1.58 -0.06
N ASP A 40 -11.50 -0.62 -0.19
CA ASP A 40 -11.53 0.38 -1.27
C ASP A 40 -11.29 -0.27 -2.64
N LEU A 41 -10.36 -1.24 -2.72
CA LEU A 41 -10.13 -2.03 -3.91
C LEU A 41 -11.38 -2.81 -4.32
N ALA A 42 -12.03 -3.52 -3.40
CA ALA A 42 -13.26 -4.28 -3.69
C ALA A 42 -14.36 -3.39 -4.27
N ARG A 43 -14.50 -2.16 -3.77
CA ARG A 43 -15.47 -1.18 -4.28
C ARG A 43 -15.11 -0.62 -5.65
N LYS A 44 -13.82 -0.35 -5.88
CA LYS A 44 -13.32 0.32 -7.09
C LYS A 44 -12.94 -0.63 -8.21
N ALA A 45 -12.76 -1.93 -7.92
CA ALA A 45 -12.31 -2.92 -8.90
C ALA A 45 -13.07 -2.87 -10.24
N PRO A 46 -14.43 -2.71 -10.27
CA PRO A 46 -15.15 -2.65 -11.55
C PRO A 46 -14.83 -1.41 -12.39
N ALA A 47 -14.31 -0.35 -11.78
CA ALA A 47 -13.99 0.92 -12.45
C ALA A 47 -12.48 1.07 -12.74
N LEU A 48 -11.65 0.13 -12.25
CA LEU A 48 -10.22 0.18 -12.52
C LEU A 48 -9.94 -0.23 -13.97
N SER A 49 -9.16 0.60 -14.66
CA SER A 49 -8.71 0.25 -16.01
C SER A 49 -7.74 -0.93 -15.98
N GLU A 50 -7.86 -1.85 -16.93
CA GLU A 50 -6.95 -2.99 -17.12
C GLU A 50 -5.48 -2.56 -17.31
N LYS A 51 -5.25 -1.31 -17.71
CA LYS A 51 -3.90 -0.75 -17.90
C LYS A 51 -3.22 -0.31 -16.61
N ILE A 52 -3.94 -0.30 -15.49
CA ILE A 52 -3.38 0.11 -14.20
C ILE A 52 -2.59 -1.04 -13.59
N LEU A 53 -1.31 -0.81 -13.29
CA LEU A 53 -0.52 -1.74 -12.49
C LEU A 53 -1.00 -1.69 -11.03
N LEU A 54 -1.59 -2.80 -10.59
CA LEU A 54 -2.25 -2.89 -9.30
C LEU A 54 -1.31 -2.63 -8.12
N ALA A 55 -0.05 -3.07 -8.20
CA ALA A 55 0.97 -2.80 -7.18
C ALA A 55 1.17 -1.31 -6.93
N GLY A 56 1.27 -0.52 -8.00
CA GLY A 56 1.41 0.94 -7.91
C GLY A 56 0.15 1.63 -7.34
N TRP A 57 -1.02 1.15 -7.72
CA TRP A 57 -2.29 1.66 -7.17
C TRP A 57 -2.41 1.33 -5.67
N LEU A 58 -2.17 0.08 -5.28
CA LEU A 58 -2.23 -0.37 -3.89
C LEU A 58 -1.24 0.38 -3.00
N HIS A 59 0.01 0.54 -3.43
CA HIS A 59 0.99 1.31 -2.69
C HIS A 59 0.51 2.75 -2.43
N ARG A 60 0.02 3.47 -3.45
CA ARG A 60 -0.51 4.84 -3.27
C ARG A 60 -1.73 4.87 -2.36
N ALA A 61 -2.66 3.93 -2.54
CA ALA A 61 -3.85 3.81 -1.68
C ALA A 61 -3.44 3.58 -0.21
N THR A 62 -2.42 2.76 0.04
CA THR A 62 -1.87 2.50 1.38
C THR A 62 -1.32 3.77 2.02
N ILE A 63 -0.48 4.53 1.31
CA ILE A 63 0.06 5.79 1.83
C ILE A 63 -1.04 6.80 2.13
N PHE A 64 -2.04 6.90 1.27
CA PHE A 64 -3.18 7.79 1.49
C PHE A 64 -4.01 7.38 2.71
N ALA A 65 -4.37 6.09 2.82
CA ALA A 65 -5.14 5.56 3.94
C ALA A 65 -4.40 5.71 5.27
N ALA A 66 -3.09 5.40 5.30
CA ALA A 66 -2.25 5.57 6.48
C ALA A 66 -2.23 7.02 6.97
N ARG A 67 -2.03 7.98 6.07
CA ARG A 67 -2.07 9.41 6.41
C ARG A 67 -3.42 9.85 6.96
N GLN A 68 -4.51 9.29 6.44
CA GLN A 68 -5.85 9.59 6.93
C GLN A 68 -6.07 9.04 8.35
N ILE A 69 -5.71 7.79 8.61
CA ILE A 69 -5.78 7.16 9.93
C ILE A 69 -4.94 7.94 10.93
N LEU A 70 -3.67 8.23 10.62
CA LEU A 70 -2.77 8.96 11.52
C LEU A 70 -3.27 10.37 11.85
N ARG A 71 -3.90 11.07 10.90
CA ARG A 71 -4.54 12.37 11.19
C ARG A 71 -5.71 12.22 12.16
N THR A 72 -6.51 11.18 12.02
CA THR A 72 -7.65 10.92 12.89
C THR A 72 -7.18 10.54 14.29
N GLU A 73 -6.20 9.65 14.37
CA GLU A 73 -5.61 9.21 15.64
C GLU A 73 -4.92 10.36 16.38
N ARG A 74 -4.15 11.20 15.68
CA ARG A 74 -3.55 12.40 16.25
C ARG A 74 -4.61 13.36 16.80
N ARG A 75 -5.73 13.56 16.10
CA ARG A 75 -6.84 14.39 16.58
C ARG A 75 -7.52 13.77 17.80
N ARG A 76 -7.60 12.44 17.87
CA ARG A 76 -8.09 11.71 19.03
C ARG A 76 -7.14 11.86 20.20
N GLN A 77 -5.85 11.63 20.00
CA GLN A 77 -4.82 11.78 21.02
C GLN A 77 -4.74 13.21 21.57
N ILE A 78 -4.83 14.24 20.73
CA ILE A 78 -4.87 15.63 21.20
C ILE A 78 -6.07 15.86 22.12
N ARG A 79 -7.23 15.28 21.84
CA ARG A 79 -8.43 15.36 22.70
C ARG A 79 -8.30 14.53 23.98
N GLU A 80 -7.54 13.43 23.93
CA GLU A 80 -7.29 12.53 25.06
C GLU A 80 -6.04 12.93 25.86
N GLN A 81 -5.05 13.62 25.27
CA GLN A 81 -3.82 14.10 25.91
C GLN A 81 -4.02 15.28 26.88
N GLU A 82 -5.23 15.81 27.00
CA GLU A 82 -5.56 16.52 28.22
C GLU A 82 -5.53 15.60 29.45
N ALA A 83 -5.31 14.31 29.30
CA ALA A 83 -5.39 13.32 30.36
C ALA A 83 -4.13 12.48 30.66
N VAL A 84 -3.25 12.03 29.73
CA VAL A 84 -2.02 11.23 30.12
C VAL A 84 -1.02 11.03 28.94
N GLN A 85 0.29 11.13 29.23
CA GLN A 85 1.41 10.72 28.35
C GLN A 85 1.82 9.29 28.63
N THR A 86 2.07 8.47 27.61
CA THR A 86 3.02 7.34 27.70
C THR A 86 3.58 6.92 26.34
N ASN A 87 4.88 6.71 26.32
CA ASN A 87 5.71 6.22 25.21
C ASN A 87 5.73 4.71 25.11
N SER A 88 5.88 4.18 23.90
CA SER A 88 6.42 2.83 23.70
C SER A 88 7.39 2.78 22.53
N LEU A 89 8.62 2.43 22.84
CA LEU A 89 9.72 2.16 21.90
C LEU A 89 9.94 0.65 21.85
N SER A 90 9.84 0.06 20.68
CA SER A 90 10.34 -1.30 20.41
C SER A 90 11.39 -1.18 19.31
N ALA A 91 12.65 -1.27 19.70
CA ALA A 91 13.77 -1.32 18.78
C ALA A 91 14.33 -2.75 18.78
N GLU A 92 13.96 -3.53 17.76
CA GLU A 92 14.78 -4.69 17.37
C GLU A 92 15.95 -4.18 16.53
N SER A 93 17.09 -4.90 16.61
CA SER A 93 18.35 -4.57 15.95
C SER A 93 18.21 -4.58 14.42
N GLU A 94 17.65 -3.53 13.88
CA GLU A 94 17.59 -3.30 12.44
C GLU A 94 18.93 -2.71 11.96
N ASN A 95 19.33 -3.05 10.73
CA ASN A 95 20.50 -2.47 10.07
C ASN A 95 20.41 -0.94 10.10
N ALA A 96 21.46 -0.25 10.56
CA ALA A 96 21.48 1.21 10.73
C ALA A 96 21.09 1.96 9.45
N ASP A 97 21.50 1.45 8.27
CA ASP A 97 21.14 2.03 6.97
C ASP A 97 19.62 1.93 6.72
N TRP A 98 19.00 0.81 7.12
CA TRP A 98 17.55 0.64 6.97
C TRP A 98 16.77 1.60 7.87
N GLN A 99 17.20 1.83 9.08
CA GLN A 99 16.55 2.77 10.00
C GLN A 99 16.51 4.19 9.45
N GLN A 100 17.56 4.61 8.73
CA GLN A 100 17.59 5.92 8.07
C GLN A 100 16.70 5.99 6.83
N ILE A 101 16.63 4.91 6.05
CA ILE A 101 15.88 4.84 4.79
C ILE A 101 14.39 4.62 5.04
N ARG A 102 14.03 3.76 6.00
CA ARG A 102 12.66 3.31 6.28
C ARG A 102 11.63 4.44 6.35
N PRO A 103 11.81 5.52 7.14
CA PRO A 103 10.83 6.60 7.27
C PRO A 103 10.69 7.45 6.00
N LEU A 104 11.68 7.42 5.11
CA LEU A 104 11.74 8.28 3.92
C LEU A 104 11.35 7.53 2.64
N LEU A 105 11.37 6.19 2.66
CA LEU A 105 11.28 5.34 1.47
C LEU A 105 9.99 5.55 0.67
N ASP A 106 8.85 5.46 1.34
CA ASP A 106 7.55 5.53 0.66
C ASP A 106 7.29 6.94 0.09
N ASP A 107 7.72 7.98 0.78
CA ASP A 107 7.66 9.36 0.28
C ASP A 107 8.59 9.57 -0.91
N ALA A 108 9.78 8.97 -0.88
CA ALA A 108 10.74 9.03 -1.98
C ALA A 108 10.21 8.25 -3.21
N LEU A 109 9.62 7.07 -3.02
CA LEU A 109 8.94 6.32 -4.09
C LEU A 109 7.81 7.13 -4.72
N ASN A 110 7.01 7.85 -3.92
CA ASN A 110 5.92 8.68 -4.44
C ASN A 110 6.38 9.89 -5.26
N ARG A 111 7.63 10.32 -5.12
CA ARG A 111 8.24 11.40 -5.94
C ARG A 111 8.74 10.92 -7.29
N LEU A 112 8.89 9.61 -7.47
CA LEU A 112 9.20 9.04 -8.79
C LEU A 112 7.98 9.16 -9.72
N ASN A 113 8.24 9.22 -11.03
CA ASN A 113 7.17 9.05 -12.00
C ASN A 113 6.54 7.65 -11.86
N GLN A 114 5.33 7.49 -12.38
CA GLN A 114 4.55 6.26 -12.20
C GLN A 114 5.31 5.02 -12.68
N THR A 115 5.87 5.06 -13.89
CA THR A 115 6.51 3.88 -14.50
C THR A 115 7.79 3.46 -13.76
N ASP A 116 8.59 4.42 -13.27
CA ASP A 116 9.81 4.13 -12.50
C ASP A 116 9.45 3.58 -11.11
N ARG A 117 8.44 4.15 -10.45
CA ARG A 117 7.92 3.62 -9.19
C ARG A 117 7.37 2.21 -9.35
N ASP A 118 6.54 1.97 -10.37
CA ASP A 118 5.95 0.66 -10.63
C ASP A 118 7.04 -0.40 -10.90
N ALA A 119 8.11 -0.05 -11.63
CA ALA A 119 9.25 -0.93 -11.85
C ALA A 119 9.95 -1.34 -10.53
N LEU A 120 10.13 -0.40 -9.58
CA LEU A 120 10.71 -0.71 -8.28
C LEU A 120 9.76 -1.54 -7.42
N LEU A 121 8.46 -1.24 -7.40
CA LEU A 121 7.47 -2.00 -6.65
C LEU A 121 7.38 -3.44 -7.12
N LEU A 122 7.31 -3.67 -8.43
CA LEU A 122 7.30 -5.01 -9.00
C LEU A 122 8.59 -5.78 -8.66
N ARG A 123 9.75 -5.13 -8.78
CA ARG A 123 11.05 -5.79 -8.57
C ARG A 123 11.31 -6.12 -7.11
N PHE A 124 11.07 -5.18 -6.18
CA PHE A 124 11.50 -5.29 -4.78
C PHE A 124 10.37 -5.66 -3.83
N PHE A 125 9.14 -5.21 -4.08
CA PHE A 125 8.02 -5.50 -3.18
C PHE A 125 7.22 -6.74 -3.59
N GLU A 126 7.23 -7.08 -4.89
CA GLU A 126 6.62 -8.30 -5.40
C GLU A 126 7.65 -9.36 -5.80
N ASN A 127 8.93 -9.08 -5.61
CA ASN A 127 10.06 -9.98 -5.89
C ASN A 127 10.05 -10.57 -7.31
N GLN A 128 9.57 -9.79 -8.29
CA GLN A 128 9.51 -10.23 -9.69
C GLN A 128 10.88 -10.23 -10.33
N THR A 129 11.13 -11.19 -11.26
CA THR A 129 12.30 -11.19 -12.12
C THR A 129 12.24 -10.04 -13.13
N PHE A 130 13.36 -9.66 -13.75
CA PHE A 130 13.36 -8.61 -14.77
C PHE A 130 12.49 -8.97 -15.99
N ALA A 131 12.41 -10.25 -16.33
CA ALA A 131 11.53 -10.74 -17.38
C ALA A 131 10.05 -10.51 -17.02
N GLN A 132 9.65 -10.80 -15.77
CA GLN A 132 8.30 -10.57 -15.29
C GLN A 132 7.97 -9.06 -15.18
N VAL A 133 8.92 -8.25 -14.69
CA VAL A 133 8.78 -6.79 -14.69
C VAL A 133 8.61 -6.26 -16.10
N GLY A 134 9.39 -6.78 -17.06
CA GLY A 134 9.29 -6.44 -18.48
C GLY A 134 7.90 -6.76 -19.04
N ALA A 135 7.41 -7.98 -18.79
CA ALA A 135 6.08 -8.40 -19.21
C ALA A 135 4.97 -7.49 -18.61
N SER A 136 5.07 -7.19 -17.31
CA SER A 136 4.10 -6.31 -16.62
C SER A 136 4.11 -4.86 -17.12
N LEU A 137 5.28 -4.37 -17.56
CA LEU A 137 5.44 -3.00 -18.10
C LEU A 137 5.26 -2.93 -19.62
N GLY A 138 5.01 -4.06 -20.30
CA GLY A 138 4.92 -4.12 -21.76
C GLY A 138 6.27 -3.83 -22.46
N THR A 139 7.40 -4.24 -21.88
CA THR A 139 8.76 -4.01 -22.41
C THR A 139 9.62 -5.26 -22.37
N ALA A 140 10.71 -5.27 -23.11
CA ALA A 140 11.71 -6.35 -23.05
C ALA A 140 12.43 -6.35 -21.68
N GLU A 141 12.93 -7.53 -21.26
CA GLU A 141 13.66 -7.72 -20.01
C GLU A 141 14.80 -6.72 -19.81
N GLU A 142 15.61 -6.54 -20.85
CA GLU A 142 16.75 -5.62 -20.81
C GLU A 142 16.33 -4.15 -20.61
N ALA A 143 15.22 -3.74 -21.22
CA ALA A 143 14.64 -2.41 -21.01
C ALA A 143 14.10 -2.25 -19.57
N ALA A 144 13.47 -3.30 -19.04
CA ALA A 144 13.01 -3.33 -17.63
C ALA A 144 14.20 -3.23 -16.65
N ARG A 145 15.28 -3.98 -16.90
CA ARG A 145 16.53 -3.90 -16.11
C ARG A 145 17.10 -2.48 -16.09
N LYS A 146 17.25 -1.88 -17.27
CA LYS A 146 17.73 -0.49 -17.40
C LYS A 146 16.82 0.51 -16.69
N ARG A 147 15.50 0.28 -16.74
CA ARG A 147 14.51 1.12 -16.02
C ARG A 147 14.64 1.01 -14.52
N VAL A 148 14.71 -0.21 -13.98
CA VAL A 148 14.88 -0.44 -12.53
C VAL A 148 16.17 0.23 -12.04
N ASN A 149 17.29 0.08 -12.75
CA ASN A 149 18.54 0.71 -12.36
C ASN A 149 18.46 2.24 -12.37
N ARG A 150 17.86 2.85 -13.41
CA ARG A 150 17.63 4.31 -13.45
C ARG A 150 16.67 4.77 -12.36
N ALA A 151 15.65 4.00 -12.05
CA ALA A 151 14.71 4.32 -10.98
C ALA A 151 15.39 4.26 -9.60
N LEU A 152 16.29 3.29 -9.38
CA LEU A 152 17.11 3.21 -8.16
C LEU A 152 18.03 4.43 -8.01
N GLU A 153 18.68 4.86 -9.09
CA GLU A 153 19.52 6.07 -9.04
C GLU A 153 18.71 7.31 -8.70
N LYS A 154 17.54 7.49 -9.30
CA LYS A 154 16.64 8.60 -8.95
C LYS A 154 16.17 8.52 -7.50
N LEU A 155 15.85 7.32 -7.02
CA LEU A 155 15.46 7.09 -5.63
C LEU A 155 16.60 7.47 -4.69
N ARG A 156 17.83 7.03 -5.00
CA ARG A 156 19.05 7.40 -4.28
C ARG A 156 19.23 8.91 -4.21
N GLU A 157 19.08 9.62 -5.33
CA GLU A 157 19.18 11.09 -5.36
C GLU A 157 18.13 11.77 -4.49
N ILE A 158 16.90 11.27 -4.50
CA ILE A 158 15.82 11.81 -3.65
C ILE A 158 16.16 11.61 -2.16
N LEU A 159 16.70 10.43 -1.79
CA LEU A 159 17.12 10.09 -0.44
C LEU A 159 18.35 10.90 -0.01
N ALA A 160 19.32 11.10 -0.92
CA ALA A 160 20.51 11.93 -0.66
C ALA A 160 20.14 13.38 -0.29
N ARG A 161 19.13 13.96 -0.95
CA ARG A 161 18.59 15.29 -0.59
C ARG A 161 17.93 15.34 0.80
N ARG A 162 17.69 14.20 1.40
CA ARG A 162 17.14 14.01 2.76
C ARG A 162 18.21 13.59 3.78
N GLY A 163 19.50 13.61 3.37
CA GLY A 163 20.63 13.31 4.22
C GLY A 163 21.05 11.83 4.26
N VAL A 164 20.44 10.96 3.44
CA VAL A 164 20.81 9.54 3.35
C VAL A 164 21.86 9.37 2.26
N THR A 165 23.12 9.10 2.66
CA THR A 165 24.23 8.90 1.73
C THR A 165 24.46 7.42 1.50
N THR A 166 24.10 6.92 0.31
CA THR A 166 24.24 5.50 -0.05
C THR A 166 24.52 5.36 -1.55
N THR A 167 24.99 4.19 -1.98
CA THR A 167 25.11 3.84 -3.41
C THR A 167 23.83 3.16 -3.89
N ALA A 168 23.56 3.16 -5.21
CA ALA A 168 22.41 2.44 -5.75
C ALA A 168 22.49 0.93 -5.49
N ALA A 169 23.70 0.35 -5.51
CA ALA A 169 23.90 -1.05 -5.19
C ALA A 169 23.57 -1.35 -3.71
N ALA A 170 24.08 -0.57 -2.77
CA ALA A 170 23.76 -0.71 -1.35
C ALA A 170 22.27 -0.48 -1.08
N LEU A 171 21.66 0.54 -1.72
CA LEU A 171 20.23 0.80 -1.63
C LEU A 171 19.41 -0.40 -2.12
N SER A 172 19.80 -1.00 -3.26
CA SER A 172 19.16 -2.20 -3.79
C SER A 172 19.19 -3.36 -2.79
N THR A 173 20.35 -3.60 -2.17
CA THR A 173 20.54 -4.66 -1.18
C THR A 173 19.69 -4.42 0.07
N VAL A 174 19.74 -3.21 0.62
CA VAL A 174 18.98 -2.83 1.82
C VAL A 174 17.47 -2.93 1.59
N ILE A 175 16.99 -2.45 0.44
CA ILE A 175 15.57 -2.57 0.08
C ILE A 175 15.19 -4.05 -0.08
N SER A 176 15.97 -4.85 -0.82
CA SER A 176 15.66 -6.27 -1.03
C SER A 176 15.56 -7.06 0.27
N ALA A 177 16.40 -6.73 1.25
CA ALA A 177 16.45 -7.44 2.52
C ALA A 177 15.33 -7.03 3.50
N ASN A 178 14.85 -5.78 3.45
CA ASN A 178 14.08 -5.19 4.54
C ASN A 178 12.71 -4.64 4.14
N VAL A 179 12.45 -4.47 2.83
CA VAL A 179 11.23 -3.74 2.40
C VAL A 179 9.95 -4.53 2.63
N ILE A 180 10.02 -5.85 2.64
CA ILE A 180 8.89 -6.73 2.85
C ILE A 180 8.87 -7.22 4.29
N GLN A 181 7.84 -6.82 5.01
CA GLN A 181 7.47 -7.34 6.32
C GLN A 181 6.46 -8.47 6.14
N ALA A 182 6.68 -9.58 6.82
CA ALA A 182 5.71 -10.66 6.81
C ALA A 182 4.37 -10.18 7.39
N ALA A 183 3.30 -10.30 6.61
CA ALA A 183 1.96 -10.03 7.12
C ALA A 183 1.58 -11.08 8.17
N PRO A 184 0.86 -10.71 9.24
CA PRO A 184 0.41 -11.66 10.25
C PRO A 184 -0.37 -12.82 9.63
N ALA A 185 -0.18 -14.02 10.18
CA ALA A 185 -0.89 -15.21 9.72
C ALA A 185 -2.42 -14.99 9.75
N GLY A 186 -3.09 -15.42 8.69
CA GLY A 186 -4.55 -15.25 8.56
C GLY A 186 -5.03 -13.86 8.12
N LEU A 187 -4.15 -12.85 8.06
CA LEU A 187 -4.57 -11.50 7.65
C LEU A 187 -5.21 -11.48 6.26
N ALA A 188 -4.65 -12.20 5.30
CA ALA A 188 -5.23 -12.27 3.95
C ALA A 188 -6.66 -12.81 3.96
N ALA A 189 -6.95 -13.86 4.73
CA ALA A 189 -8.29 -14.44 4.84
C ALA A 189 -9.27 -13.45 5.48
N THR A 190 -8.89 -12.81 6.59
CA THR A 190 -9.74 -11.79 7.26
C THR A 190 -10.00 -10.59 6.36
N LEU A 191 -9.01 -10.12 5.62
CA LEU A 191 -9.16 -9.02 4.66
C LEU A 191 -10.10 -9.37 3.52
N THR A 192 -10.02 -10.61 3.00
CA THR A 192 -10.91 -11.08 1.92
C THR A 192 -12.36 -11.07 2.39
N THR A 193 -12.66 -11.71 3.52
CA THR A 193 -14.03 -11.79 4.05
C THR A 193 -14.61 -10.42 4.42
N ALA A 194 -13.83 -9.58 5.12
CA ALA A 194 -14.27 -8.24 5.53
C ALA A 194 -14.49 -7.31 4.32
N SER A 195 -13.64 -7.37 3.31
CA SER A 195 -13.77 -6.50 2.13
C SER A 195 -14.98 -6.85 1.27
N ILE A 196 -15.29 -8.15 1.11
CA ILE A 196 -16.46 -8.62 0.36
C ILE A 196 -17.73 -8.27 1.12
N ALA A 197 -17.78 -8.47 2.45
CA ALA A 197 -18.93 -8.11 3.26
C ALA A 197 -19.24 -6.59 3.16
N THR A 198 -18.22 -5.74 3.20
CA THR A 198 -18.37 -4.27 3.07
C THR A 198 -18.85 -3.86 1.67
N ALA A 199 -18.35 -4.50 0.61
CA ALA A 199 -18.79 -4.24 -0.74
C ALA A 199 -20.24 -4.67 -0.98
N GLY A 200 -20.65 -5.81 -0.39
CA GLY A 200 -22.02 -6.33 -0.48
C GLY A 200 -23.05 -5.43 0.19
N THR A 201 -22.75 -4.88 1.37
CA THR A 201 -23.69 -4.01 2.12
C THR A 201 -23.95 -2.68 1.41
N THR A 202 -22.95 -2.06 0.82
CA THR A 202 -23.15 -0.81 0.04
C THR A 202 -23.96 -1.03 -1.22
N PHE A 203 -23.79 -2.18 -1.90
CA PHE A 203 -24.57 -2.53 -3.10
C PHE A 203 -26.04 -2.81 -2.76
N THR A 204 -26.32 -3.47 -1.63
CA THR A 204 -27.69 -3.76 -1.18
C THR A 204 -28.42 -2.49 -0.74
N LEU A 205 -27.75 -1.58 -0.01
CA LEU A 205 -28.35 -0.30 0.39
C LEU A 205 -28.65 0.62 -0.80
N LEU A 206 -27.72 0.67 -1.76
CA LEU A 206 -27.94 1.48 -2.99
C LEU A 206 -29.10 0.91 -3.82
N LYS A 207 -29.22 -0.42 -3.92
CA LYS A 207 -30.32 -1.10 -4.63
C LYS A 207 -31.66 -0.91 -3.91
N MET A 208 -31.67 -0.89 -2.58
CA MET A 208 -32.89 -0.58 -1.81
C MET A 208 -33.31 0.89 -1.95
N MET A 209 -32.38 1.85 -1.94
CA MET A 209 -32.71 3.26 -2.12
C MET A 209 -33.26 3.58 -3.52
N THR A 210 -32.75 2.92 -4.57
CA THR A 210 -33.30 3.09 -5.93
C THR A 210 -34.68 2.45 -6.08
N ALA A 211 -34.91 1.30 -5.46
CA ALA A 211 -36.21 0.63 -5.47
C ALA A 211 -37.30 1.43 -4.71
N THR A 212 -36.93 2.10 -3.62
CA THR A 212 -37.85 2.92 -2.83
C THR A 212 -38.24 4.20 -3.57
N LYS A 213 -37.30 4.86 -4.28
CA LYS A 213 -37.60 6.02 -5.11
C LYS A 213 -38.53 5.69 -6.28
N LEU A 214 -38.40 4.48 -6.86
CA LEU A 214 -39.26 4.05 -7.96
C LEU A 214 -40.71 3.77 -7.50
N LYS A 215 -40.89 3.24 -6.27
CA LYS A 215 -42.21 3.01 -5.69
C LYS A 215 -42.96 4.31 -5.32
N LEU A 216 -42.25 5.33 -4.85
CA LEU A 216 -42.86 6.63 -4.54
C LEU A 216 -43.32 7.39 -5.80
N ALA A 217 -42.65 7.21 -6.95
CA ALA A 217 -43.03 7.84 -8.21
C ALA A 217 -44.25 7.21 -8.87
N LEU A 218 -44.62 5.97 -8.55
CA LEU A 218 -45.81 5.27 -9.08
C LEU A 218 -47.07 5.44 -8.22
N SER A 219 -46.98 6.06 -7.05
CA SER A 219 -48.12 6.22 -6.12
C SER A 219 -48.76 7.60 -6.20
N THR A 220 -48.42 8.42 -7.22
CA THR A 220 -48.95 9.77 -7.37
C THR A 220 -49.56 10.02 -8.79
N ILE A 221 -50.31 9.02 -9.31
CA ILE A 221 -51.22 9.17 -10.45
C ILE A 221 -52.57 8.62 -10.08
#